data_803bd3fec75d3f636cde589edffc0317
#
_entry.id   803bd3fec75d3f636cde589edffc0317
#
_cell.length_a   1.000
_cell.length_b   1.000
_cell.length_c   1.000
_cell.angle_alpha   90.00
_cell.angle_beta   90.00
_cell.angle_gamma   90.00
#
_symmetry.space_group_name_H-M   'P 1'
#
loop_
_entity.id
_entity.type
_entity.pdbx_description
1 polymer ?
#
loop_
_entity_poly.entity_id
_entity_poly.type
_entity_poly.pdbx_seq_one_letter_code
_entity_poly.pdbx_strand_id
1 'polypeptide(L)'
;ALCIVGPHGTGKTSLGSEVARALRRPFARVNVSGTSDAAELVGEPRTLPGAQPGKILRAMRSAGVRNPVLLIDGVDRLVGEGGHGVAEVLLELLDPESASQFTDHYLGIPIDLSHAVVIMCANQLELVPDSLQERIEVIEVPGYSEDEKLEIARRFLLPRQLTEHGLTGRDLTLDDETVRAIVRYYTLEAGVRALSRQFATLCRKVARARATGNPRRHAPTPAQLEDYLGHRLY
;
A
#
# COMPACT_ATOMS: atom_id res chain seq x y z
N ALA A 1 -11.79 -8.42 13.12
CA ALA A 1 -11.07 -7.40 12.33
C ALA A 1 -11.40 -7.55 10.85
N LEU A 2 -11.11 -6.52 10.03
CA LEU A 2 -11.30 -6.56 8.57
C LEU A 2 -10.01 -6.97 7.88
N CYS A 3 -10.11 -7.81 6.84
CA CYS A 3 -9.00 -8.12 5.94
C CYS A 3 -9.39 -7.81 4.49
N ILE A 4 -8.66 -6.90 3.85
CA ILE A 4 -8.86 -6.53 2.46
C ILE A 4 -7.98 -7.44 1.60
N VAL A 5 -8.60 -8.29 0.79
CA VAL A 5 -7.90 -9.28 -0.05
C VAL A 5 -8.06 -8.93 -1.52
N GLY A 6 -7.01 -9.10 -2.30
CA GLY A 6 -7.07 -8.89 -3.75
C GLY A 6 -5.70 -8.69 -4.40
N PRO A 7 -5.62 -8.67 -5.72
CA PRO A 7 -4.37 -8.59 -6.45
C PRO A 7 -3.53 -7.35 -6.11
N HIS A 8 -2.25 -7.40 -6.47
CA HIS A 8 -1.37 -6.24 -6.30
C HIS A 8 -1.86 -5.02 -7.09
N GLY A 9 -1.80 -3.86 -6.46
CA GLY A 9 -2.13 -2.61 -7.16
C GLY A 9 -3.62 -2.27 -7.26
N THR A 10 -4.49 -3.02 -6.57
CA THR A 10 -5.95 -2.74 -6.54
C THR A 10 -6.36 -1.67 -5.51
N GLY A 11 -5.39 -1.02 -4.85
CA GLY A 11 -5.69 0.10 -3.97
C GLY A 11 -6.01 -0.29 -2.52
N LYS A 12 -5.73 -1.51 -2.06
CA LYS A 12 -6.01 -1.98 -0.69
C LYS A 12 -5.50 -1.03 0.39
N THR A 13 -4.23 -0.63 0.29
CA THR A 13 -3.62 0.33 1.25
C THR A 13 -4.30 1.70 1.19
N SER A 14 -4.69 2.15 -0.01
CA SER A 14 -5.44 3.40 -0.20
C SER A 14 -6.82 3.30 0.44
N LEU A 15 -7.52 2.17 0.28
CA LEU A 15 -8.81 1.93 0.92
C LEU A 15 -8.68 2.01 2.46
N GLY A 16 -7.66 1.40 3.05
CA GLY A 16 -7.40 1.51 4.49
C GLY A 16 -7.16 2.96 4.94
N SER A 17 -6.44 3.76 4.15
CA SER A 17 -6.24 5.19 4.47
C SER A 17 -7.53 6.01 4.32
N GLU A 18 -8.40 5.67 3.36
CA GLU A 18 -9.69 6.34 3.21
C GLU A 18 -10.67 5.99 4.34
N VAL A 19 -10.63 4.74 4.84
CA VAL A 19 -11.37 4.35 6.05
C VAL A 19 -10.92 5.19 7.25
N ALA A 20 -9.60 5.37 7.43
CA ALA A 20 -9.07 6.22 8.49
C ALA A 20 -9.57 7.67 8.36
N ARG A 21 -9.57 8.22 7.16
CA ARG A 21 -10.10 9.56 6.86
C ARG A 21 -11.59 9.68 7.18
N ALA A 22 -12.38 8.69 6.78
CA ALA A 22 -13.82 8.65 7.05
C ALA A 22 -14.13 8.57 8.56
N LEU A 23 -13.32 7.82 9.30
CA LEU A 23 -13.41 7.71 10.77
C LEU A 23 -12.78 8.93 11.50
N ARG A 24 -12.16 9.86 10.78
CA ARG A 24 -11.40 11.00 11.32
C ARG A 24 -10.33 10.56 12.34
N ARG A 25 -9.65 9.43 12.04
CA ARG A 25 -8.56 8.89 12.87
C ARG A 25 -7.25 8.94 12.09
N PRO A 26 -6.13 9.17 12.76
CA PRO A 26 -4.80 9.02 12.15
C PRO A 26 -4.62 7.62 11.57
N PHE A 27 -3.88 7.56 10.47
CA PHE A 27 -3.56 6.32 9.77
C PHE A 27 -2.10 5.93 10.06
N ALA A 28 -1.88 4.68 10.42
CA ALA A 28 -0.56 4.10 10.55
C ALA A 28 -0.49 2.77 9.79
N ARG A 29 0.69 2.45 9.24
CA ARG A 29 0.91 1.23 8.48
C ARG A 29 2.06 0.43 9.07
N VAL A 30 1.84 -0.86 9.25
CA VAL A 30 2.86 -1.86 9.62
C VAL A 30 2.99 -2.84 8.47
N ASN A 31 4.16 -2.92 7.84
CA ASN A 31 4.44 -3.92 6.83
C ASN A 31 5.04 -5.16 7.50
N VAL A 32 4.34 -6.29 7.33
CA VAL A 32 4.76 -7.60 7.86
C VAL A 32 5.23 -8.56 6.76
N SER A 33 5.25 -8.10 5.49
CA SER A 33 5.74 -8.92 4.38
C SER A 33 7.20 -9.34 4.59
N GLY A 34 7.45 -10.65 4.63
CA GLY A 34 8.79 -11.19 4.80
C GLY A 34 9.34 -11.07 6.23
N THR A 35 8.51 -10.68 7.22
CA THR A 35 8.88 -10.73 8.63
C THR A 35 8.85 -12.18 9.08
N SER A 36 9.98 -12.66 9.59
CA SER A 36 10.17 -14.02 10.10
C SER A 36 10.42 -14.08 11.61
N ASP A 37 10.54 -12.93 12.26
CA ASP A 37 10.80 -12.84 13.69
C ASP A 37 9.75 -11.94 14.35
N ALA A 38 9.06 -12.48 15.35
CA ALA A 38 8.09 -11.76 16.15
C ALA A 38 8.70 -10.52 16.84
N ALA A 39 10.00 -10.56 17.19
CA ALA A 39 10.71 -9.44 17.78
C ALA A 39 10.68 -8.18 16.92
N GLU A 40 10.58 -8.31 15.59
CA GLU A 40 10.39 -7.15 14.74
C GLU A 40 9.08 -6.39 15.03
N LEU A 41 8.01 -7.09 15.47
CA LEU A 41 6.72 -6.50 15.80
C LEU A 41 6.64 -5.99 17.23
N VAL A 42 7.15 -6.78 18.18
CA VAL A 42 7.06 -6.50 19.63
C VAL A 42 8.33 -5.89 20.22
N GLY A 43 9.38 -5.68 19.42
CA GLY A 43 10.64 -5.10 19.88
C GLY A 43 11.55 -6.08 20.60
N GLU A 44 12.76 -5.63 20.89
CA GLU A 44 13.79 -6.38 21.59
C GLU A 44 14.09 -5.77 22.97
N PRO A 45 14.40 -6.58 23.99
CA PRO A 45 14.79 -6.06 25.30
C PRO A 45 15.95 -5.06 25.23
N ARG A 46 15.86 -3.94 25.93
CA ARG A 46 16.89 -2.87 25.94
C ARG A 46 18.28 -3.33 26.37
N THR A 47 18.37 -4.49 26.97
CA THR A 47 19.65 -5.10 27.38
C THR A 47 20.47 -5.63 26.21
N LEU A 48 19.85 -5.82 25.05
CA LEU A 48 20.52 -6.27 23.85
C LEU A 48 21.16 -5.12 23.10
N PRO A 49 22.41 -5.27 22.60
CA PRO A 49 23.04 -4.27 21.76
C PRO A 49 22.23 -4.02 20.48
N GLY A 50 21.89 -2.76 20.20
CA GLY A 50 21.12 -2.39 19.00
C GLY A 50 19.62 -2.57 19.13
N ALA A 51 19.10 -2.96 20.30
CA ALA A 51 17.67 -3.13 20.53
C ALA A 51 16.83 -1.93 20.08
N GLN A 52 15.69 -2.22 19.50
CA GLN A 52 14.75 -1.22 18.99
C GLN A 52 13.31 -1.55 19.40
N PRO A 53 12.43 -0.53 19.50
CA PRO A 53 11.00 -0.75 19.65
C PRO A 53 10.42 -1.51 18.47
N GLY A 54 9.38 -2.30 18.68
CA GLY A 54 8.69 -3.04 17.65
C GLY A 54 8.03 -2.16 16.61
N LYS A 55 7.75 -2.74 15.44
CA LYS A 55 7.07 -2.05 14.31
C LYS A 55 5.70 -1.49 14.74
N ILE A 56 4.96 -2.23 15.57
CA ILE A 56 3.65 -1.81 16.08
C ILE A 56 3.77 -0.55 16.90
N LEU A 57 4.67 -0.54 17.90
CA LEU A 57 4.89 0.63 18.75
C LEU A 57 5.39 1.85 17.95
N ARG A 58 6.29 1.63 16.99
CA ARG A 58 6.77 2.71 16.12
C ARG A 58 5.63 3.31 15.27
N ALA A 59 4.72 2.48 14.76
CA ALA A 59 3.54 2.93 14.04
C ALA A 59 2.59 3.74 14.94
N MET A 60 2.32 3.27 16.17
CA MET A 60 1.52 3.98 17.16
C MET A 60 2.13 5.35 17.52
N ARG A 61 3.46 5.39 17.73
CA ARG A 61 4.18 6.64 17.99
C ARG A 61 4.07 7.62 16.83
N SER A 62 4.17 7.13 15.61
CA SER A 62 4.03 7.97 14.40
C SER A 62 2.61 8.52 14.26
N ALA A 63 1.59 7.75 14.63
CA ALA A 63 0.19 8.20 14.63
C ALA A 63 -0.08 9.27 15.70
N GLY A 64 0.65 9.28 16.81
CA GLY A 64 0.53 10.25 17.90
C GLY A 64 -0.77 10.15 18.72
N VAL A 65 -1.56 9.09 18.53
CA VAL A 65 -2.83 8.84 19.22
C VAL A 65 -2.95 7.38 19.64
N ARG A 66 -3.83 7.09 20.61
CA ARG A 66 -4.09 5.72 21.07
C ARG A 66 -5.09 4.95 20.21
N ASN A 67 -5.84 5.64 19.37
CA ASN A 67 -6.95 5.09 18.57
C ASN A 67 -6.79 5.27 17.05
N PRO A 68 -5.62 5.03 16.46
CA PRO A 68 -5.44 5.14 15.02
C PRO A 68 -6.18 4.02 14.28
N VAL A 69 -6.23 4.14 12.95
CA VAL A 69 -6.43 3.00 12.07
C VAL A 69 -5.06 2.42 11.76
N LEU A 70 -4.84 1.19 12.18
CA LEU A 70 -3.59 0.45 12.00
C LEU A 70 -3.77 -0.55 10.86
N LEU A 71 -3.09 -0.30 9.74
CA LEU A 71 -3.09 -1.20 8.60
C LEU A 71 -1.90 -2.16 8.69
N ILE A 72 -2.19 -3.46 8.81
CA ILE A 72 -1.20 -4.55 8.75
C ILE A 72 -1.14 -5.05 7.32
N ASP A 73 -0.04 -4.79 6.63
CA ASP A 73 0.09 -5.06 5.19
C ASP A 73 0.98 -6.26 4.90
N GLY A 74 0.45 -7.22 4.14
CA GLY A 74 1.16 -8.39 3.65
C GLY A 74 1.10 -9.60 4.56
N VAL A 75 -0.04 -9.84 5.22
CA VAL A 75 -0.24 -11.01 6.11
C VAL A 75 -0.23 -12.35 5.37
N ASP A 76 -0.40 -12.34 4.05
CA ASP A 76 -0.22 -13.49 3.15
C ASP A 76 1.25 -13.85 2.90
N ARG A 77 2.20 -13.07 3.41
CA ARG A 77 3.63 -13.25 3.20
C ARG A 77 4.40 -13.53 4.49
N LEU A 78 3.71 -14.05 5.46
CA LEU A 78 4.31 -14.58 6.68
C LEU A 78 4.89 -15.96 6.34
N VAL A 79 6.22 -16.12 6.37
CA VAL A 79 6.90 -17.29 5.82
C VAL A 79 7.68 -18.06 6.90
N GLY A 80 7.65 -19.41 6.82
CA GLY A 80 8.45 -20.31 7.64
C GLY A 80 7.99 -20.41 9.10
N GLU A 81 8.79 -21.09 9.91
CA GLU A 81 8.49 -21.31 11.35
C GLU A 81 8.37 -19.97 12.12
N GLY A 82 9.15 -18.96 11.75
CA GLY A 82 9.03 -17.60 12.32
C GLY A 82 7.72 -16.89 12.00
N GLY A 83 7.07 -17.25 10.89
CA GLY A 83 5.74 -16.70 10.53
C GLY A 83 4.66 -17.05 11.54
N HIS A 84 4.76 -18.18 12.23
CA HIS A 84 3.84 -18.55 13.32
C HIS A 84 3.93 -17.56 14.49
N GLY A 85 5.13 -17.22 14.94
CA GLY A 85 5.29 -16.24 16.01
C GLY A 85 4.76 -14.85 15.65
N VAL A 86 4.92 -14.44 14.39
CA VAL A 86 4.34 -13.18 13.89
C VAL A 86 2.81 -13.26 13.87
N ALA A 87 2.23 -14.39 13.46
CA ALA A 87 0.78 -14.60 13.48
C ALA A 87 0.21 -14.56 14.91
N GLU A 88 0.92 -15.14 15.89
CA GLU A 88 0.53 -15.08 17.32
C GLU A 88 0.46 -13.64 17.83
N VAL A 89 1.48 -12.82 17.53
CA VAL A 89 1.44 -11.38 17.88
C VAL A 89 0.28 -10.65 17.21
N LEU A 90 -0.05 -11.00 15.98
CA LEU A 90 -1.21 -10.41 15.31
C LEU A 90 -2.53 -10.88 15.94
N LEU A 91 -2.64 -12.14 16.36
CA LEU A 91 -3.80 -12.65 17.10
C LEU A 91 -4.00 -11.93 18.43
N GLU A 92 -2.91 -11.69 19.17
CA GLU A 92 -2.93 -10.89 20.39
C GLU A 92 -3.47 -9.47 20.16
N LEU A 93 -3.07 -8.85 19.03
CA LEU A 93 -3.55 -7.53 18.64
C LEU A 93 -5.05 -7.53 18.24
N LEU A 94 -5.58 -8.66 17.76
CA LEU A 94 -6.98 -8.79 17.34
C LEU A 94 -7.93 -9.10 18.51
N ASP A 95 -7.43 -9.62 19.61
CA ASP A 95 -8.22 -9.91 20.79
C ASP A 95 -8.25 -8.69 21.73
N PRO A 96 -9.43 -8.11 22.04
CA PRO A 96 -9.52 -6.88 22.82
C PRO A 96 -8.91 -6.98 24.23
N GLU A 97 -8.99 -8.14 24.86
CA GLU A 97 -8.43 -8.34 26.21
C GLU A 97 -6.89 -8.31 26.14
N SER A 98 -6.31 -9.10 25.23
CA SER A 98 -4.87 -9.16 25.01
C SER A 98 -4.31 -7.83 24.49
N ALA A 99 -5.00 -7.19 23.54
CA ALA A 99 -4.59 -5.89 23.01
C ALA A 99 -4.55 -4.79 24.06
N SER A 100 -5.38 -4.87 25.11
CA SER A 100 -5.35 -3.92 26.23
C SER A 100 -4.08 -4.01 27.10
N GLN A 101 -3.38 -5.15 27.04
CA GLN A 101 -2.18 -5.46 27.79
C GLN A 101 -0.96 -5.73 26.89
N PHE A 102 -1.03 -5.31 25.64
CA PHE A 102 0.04 -5.52 24.66
C PHE A 102 1.37 -5.00 25.20
N THR A 103 2.40 -5.83 25.18
CA THR A 103 3.71 -5.47 25.72
C THR A 103 4.77 -5.41 24.62
N ASP A 104 5.33 -4.22 24.42
CA ASP A 104 6.54 -4.06 23.61
C ASP A 104 7.76 -4.37 24.49
N HIS A 105 8.60 -5.32 24.07
CA HIS A 105 9.75 -5.79 24.86
C HIS A 105 10.81 -4.71 25.06
N TYR A 106 10.91 -3.74 24.13
CA TYR A 106 11.81 -2.60 24.32
C TYR A 106 11.33 -1.66 25.42
N LEU A 107 10.02 -1.42 25.51
CA LEU A 107 9.47 -0.59 26.59
C LEU A 107 9.39 -1.35 27.90
N GLY A 108 9.03 -2.63 27.89
CA GLY A 108 8.86 -3.47 29.06
C GLY A 108 7.66 -3.08 29.95
N ILE A 109 6.68 -2.35 29.39
CA ILE A 109 5.44 -1.96 30.06
C ILE A 109 4.26 -2.23 29.12
N PRO A 110 3.07 -2.59 29.64
CA PRO A 110 1.89 -2.79 28.82
C PRO A 110 1.39 -1.47 28.21
N ILE A 111 0.87 -1.60 26.99
CA ILE A 111 0.29 -0.50 26.20
C ILE A 111 -1.10 -0.94 25.78
N ASP A 112 -2.10 -0.10 26.02
CA ASP A 112 -3.45 -0.36 25.59
C ASP A 112 -3.63 -0.03 24.08
N LEU A 113 -3.76 -1.07 23.27
CA LEU A 113 -4.04 -1.01 21.84
C LEU A 113 -5.49 -1.36 21.48
N SER A 114 -6.35 -1.66 22.46
CA SER A 114 -7.74 -2.07 22.26
C SER A 114 -8.60 -1.02 21.53
N HIS A 115 -8.17 0.23 21.55
CA HIS A 115 -8.86 1.34 20.88
C HIS A 115 -8.42 1.54 19.41
N ALA A 116 -7.39 0.85 18.96
CA ALA A 116 -6.96 0.90 17.56
C ALA A 116 -7.95 0.12 16.66
N VAL A 117 -8.21 0.65 15.47
CA VAL A 117 -8.96 -0.09 14.44
C VAL A 117 -7.95 -0.84 13.57
N VAL A 118 -7.93 -2.15 13.67
CA VAL A 118 -7.01 -3.00 12.90
C VAL A 118 -7.65 -3.38 11.57
N ILE A 119 -6.95 -3.10 10.47
CA ILE A 119 -7.28 -3.55 9.12
C ILE A 119 -6.08 -4.33 8.58
N MET A 120 -6.32 -5.52 8.05
CA MET A 120 -5.30 -6.34 7.41
C MET A 120 -5.39 -6.23 5.89
N CYS A 121 -4.26 -6.44 5.20
CA CYS A 121 -4.20 -6.56 3.74
C CYS A 121 -3.45 -7.82 3.34
N ALA A 122 -4.04 -8.57 2.41
CA ALA A 122 -3.45 -9.73 1.78
C ALA A 122 -3.64 -9.67 0.25
N ASN A 123 -2.83 -10.39 -0.50
CA ASN A 123 -3.05 -10.55 -1.93
C ASN A 123 -3.78 -11.85 -2.25
N GLN A 124 -3.57 -12.87 -1.44
CA GLN A 124 -4.18 -14.20 -1.57
C GLN A 124 -4.63 -14.66 -0.18
N LEU A 125 -5.91 -14.99 -0.05
CA LEU A 125 -6.49 -15.42 1.23
C LEU A 125 -5.91 -16.77 1.68
N GLU A 126 -5.68 -17.65 0.74
CA GLU A 126 -5.19 -19.03 0.97
C GLU A 126 -3.79 -19.08 1.61
N LEU A 127 -3.04 -17.97 1.51
CA LEU A 127 -1.71 -17.83 2.12
C LEU A 127 -1.74 -17.15 3.49
N VAL A 128 -2.89 -16.65 3.92
CA VAL A 128 -3.05 -16.11 5.27
C VAL A 128 -3.14 -17.28 6.25
N PRO A 129 -2.41 -17.26 7.38
CA PRO A 129 -2.50 -18.31 8.39
C PRO A 129 -3.95 -18.58 8.85
N ASP A 130 -4.35 -19.85 8.94
CA ASP A 130 -5.71 -20.27 9.29
C ASP A 130 -6.21 -19.64 10.60
N SER A 131 -5.32 -19.57 11.60
CA SER A 131 -5.62 -18.94 12.88
C SER A 131 -6.02 -17.47 12.78
N LEU A 132 -5.48 -16.74 11.80
CA LEU A 132 -5.87 -15.37 11.52
C LEU A 132 -7.18 -15.33 10.73
N GLN A 133 -7.38 -16.26 9.77
CA GLN A 133 -8.61 -16.32 8.97
C GLN A 133 -9.87 -16.46 9.83
N GLU A 134 -9.80 -17.21 10.93
CA GLU A 134 -10.91 -17.39 11.86
C GLU A 134 -11.31 -16.10 12.63
N ARG A 135 -10.45 -15.11 12.67
CA ARG A 135 -10.62 -13.86 13.43
C ARG A 135 -10.88 -12.63 12.57
N ILE A 136 -10.92 -12.79 11.25
CA ILE A 136 -11.08 -11.70 10.29
C ILE A 136 -12.36 -11.86 9.47
N GLU A 137 -12.93 -10.72 9.10
CA GLU A 137 -13.95 -10.60 8.08
C GLU A 137 -13.30 -10.17 6.76
N VAL A 138 -13.50 -10.95 5.71
CA VAL A 138 -12.82 -10.76 4.42
C VAL A 138 -13.62 -9.83 3.53
N ILE A 139 -12.95 -8.82 2.98
CA ILE A 139 -13.47 -7.95 1.91
C ILE A 139 -12.62 -8.18 0.67
N GLU A 140 -13.20 -8.78 -0.35
CA GLU A 140 -12.52 -9.02 -1.61
C GLU A 140 -12.54 -7.77 -2.50
N VAL A 141 -11.37 -7.41 -3.02
CA VAL A 141 -11.20 -6.34 -4.00
C VAL A 141 -10.67 -6.98 -5.29
N PRO A 142 -11.52 -7.18 -6.30
CA PRO A 142 -11.13 -7.83 -7.54
C PRO A 142 -10.16 -6.95 -8.34
N GLY A 143 -9.56 -7.55 -9.37
CA GLY A 143 -8.81 -6.80 -10.38
C GLY A 143 -9.73 -5.90 -11.20
N TYR A 144 -9.17 -4.86 -11.79
CA TYR A 144 -9.89 -3.89 -12.60
C TYR A 144 -9.96 -4.30 -14.06
N SER A 145 -11.12 -4.10 -14.67
CA SER A 145 -11.32 -4.13 -16.12
C SER A 145 -10.58 -2.97 -16.81
N GLU A 146 -10.43 -3.02 -18.13
CA GLU A 146 -9.78 -1.93 -18.87
C GLU A 146 -10.54 -0.61 -18.72
N ASP A 147 -11.87 -0.63 -18.72
CA ASP A 147 -12.69 0.56 -18.56
C ASP A 147 -12.55 1.16 -17.15
N GLU A 148 -12.52 0.33 -16.12
CA GLU A 148 -12.26 0.79 -14.75
C GLU A 148 -10.84 1.37 -14.62
N LYS A 149 -9.83 0.74 -15.24
CA LYS A 149 -8.46 1.28 -15.27
C LYS A 149 -8.41 2.64 -15.95
N LEU A 150 -9.16 2.84 -17.05
CA LEU A 150 -9.27 4.12 -17.73
C LEU A 150 -9.85 5.20 -16.82
N GLU A 151 -10.96 4.91 -16.14
CA GLU A 151 -11.58 5.85 -15.21
C GLU A 151 -10.66 6.18 -14.03
N ILE A 152 -10.01 5.19 -13.44
CA ILE A 152 -9.02 5.39 -12.36
C ILE A 152 -7.84 6.22 -12.88
N ALA A 153 -7.37 5.94 -14.08
CA ALA A 153 -6.28 6.68 -14.71
C ALA A 153 -6.60 8.17 -14.84
N ARG A 154 -7.78 8.50 -15.34
CA ARG A 154 -8.22 9.89 -15.59
C ARG A 154 -8.49 10.66 -14.30
N ARG A 155 -9.20 10.04 -13.36
CA ARG A 155 -9.65 10.72 -12.15
C ARG A 155 -8.57 10.83 -11.07
N PHE A 156 -7.67 9.87 -11.01
CA PHE A 156 -6.76 9.77 -9.87
C PHE A 156 -5.28 9.69 -10.28
N LEU A 157 -4.90 8.78 -11.19
CA LEU A 157 -3.47 8.51 -11.41
C LEU A 157 -2.79 9.64 -12.18
N LEU A 158 -3.34 10.06 -13.31
CA LEU A 158 -2.73 11.08 -14.13
C LEU A 158 -2.67 12.45 -13.42
N PRO A 159 -3.74 12.96 -12.79
CA PRO A 159 -3.69 14.21 -12.02
C PRO A 159 -2.66 14.16 -10.90
N ARG A 160 -2.59 13.04 -10.18
CA ARG A 160 -1.60 12.83 -9.11
C ARG A 160 -0.19 12.87 -9.67
N GLN A 161 0.09 12.11 -10.74
CA GLN A 161 1.43 12.07 -11.33
C GLN A 161 1.85 13.43 -11.90
N LEU A 162 0.95 14.19 -12.51
CA LEU A 162 1.22 15.56 -12.93
C LEU A 162 1.66 16.43 -11.75
N THR A 163 0.90 16.41 -10.66
CA THR A 163 1.19 17.18 -9.46
C THR A 163 2.54 16.79 -8.84
N GLU A 164 2.81 15.49 -8.68
CA GLU A 164 4.04 14.95 -8.11
C GLU A 164 5.29 15.36 -8.91
N HIS A 165 5.14 15.63 -10.22
CA HIS A 165 6.24 16.04 -11.11
C HIS A 165 6.24 17.55 -11.45
N GLY A 166 5.41 18.36 -10.76
CA GLY A 166 5.33 19.80 -11.00
C GLY A 166 4.76 20.18 -12.36
N LEU A 167 3.93 19.31 -12.94
CA LEU A 167 3.26 19.49 -14.22
C LEU A 167 1.76 19.76 -14.03
N THR A 168 1.15 20.22 -15.11
CA THR A 168 -0.30 20.47 -15.20
C THR A 168 -0.87 19.80 -16.45
N GLY A 169 -2.20 19.77 -16.59
CA GLY A 169 -2.86 19.33 -17.81
C GLY A 169 -2.54 20.17 -19.06
N ARG A 170 -1.87 21.31 -18.91
CA ARG A 170 -1.35 22.10 -20.05
C ARG A 170 -0.04 21.55 -20.58
N ASP A 171 0.73 20.88 -19.73
CA ASP A 171 2.06 20.32 -20.07
C ASP A 171 1.92 18.92 -20.69
N LEU A 172 1.04 18.07 -20.15
CA LEU A 172 0.78 16.71 -20.63
C LEU A 172 -0.71 16.39 -20.60
N THR A 173 -1.21 15.89 -21.71
CA THR A 173 -2.57 15.34 -21.83
C THR A 173 -2.51 13.97 -22.50
N LEU A 174 -3.35 13.04 -22.06
CA LEU A 174 -3.52 11.72 -22.65
C LEU A 174 -5.01 11.56 -22.98
N ASP A 175 -5.31 11.16 -24.20
CA ASP A 175 -6.66 10.76 -24.59
C ASP A 175 -6.93 9.32 -24.16
N ASP A 176 -8.18 8.91 -24.29
CA ASP A 176 -8.63 7.58 -23.84
C ASP A 176 -7.95 6.46 -24.63
N GLU A 177 -7.75 6.66 -25.92
CA GLU A 177 -7.10 5.68 -26.79
C GLU A 177 -5.64 5.46 -26.39
N THR A 178 -4.93 6.54 -26.07
CA THR A 178 -3.55 6.48 -25.57
C THR A 178 -3.47 5.80 -24.21
N VAL A 179 -4.40 6.08 -23.27
CA VAL A 179 -4.43 5.41 -21.98
C VAL A 179 -4.72 3.92 -22.16
N ARG A 180 -5.68 3.53 -23.01
CA ARG A 180 -5.96 2.12 -23.31
C ARG A 180 -4.75 1.43 -23.96
N ALA A 181 -4.03 2.10 -24.85
CA ALA A 181 -2.81 1.57 -25.44
C ALA A 181 -1.72 1.32 -24.38
N ILE A 182 -1.58 2.21 -23.39
CA ILE A 182 -0.66 1.98 -22.26
C ILE A 182 -1.11 0.77 -21.44
N VAL A 183 -2.39 0.65 -21.13
CA VAL A 183 -2.93 -0.50 -20.40
C VAL A 183 -2.64 -1.81 -21.12
N ARG A 184 -2.88 -1.88 -22.42
CA ARG A 184 -2.76 -3.10 -23.23
C ARG A 184 -1.33 -3.49 -23.53
N TYR A 185 -0.47 -2.53 -23.85
CA TYR A 185 0.86 -2.82 -24.42
C TYR A 185 2.02 -2.55 -23.48
N TYR A 186 1.78 -1.88 -22.36
CA TYR A 186 2.85 -1.50 -21.43
C TYR A 186 2.59 -1.95 -19.98
N THR A 187 1.44 -2.59 -19.73
CA THR A 187 1.14 -3.14 -18.41
C THR A 187 0.49 -4.53 -18.50
N LEU A 188 0.88 -5.43 -17.61
CA LEU A 188 0.23 -6.72 -17.43
C LEU A 188 -0.02 -6.93 -15.93
N GLU A 189 -1.13 -6.37 -15.45
CA GLU A 189 -1.47 -6.42 -14.03
C GLU A 189 -2.99 -6.38 -13.82
N ALA A 190 -3.45 -6.99 -12.74
CA ALA A 190 -4.85 -6.91 -12.34
C ALA A 190 -5.22 -5.53 -11.75
N GLY A 191 -4.25 -4.83 -11.15
CA GLY A 191 -4.41 -3.49 -10.59
C GLY A 191 -3.98 -2.35 -11.52
N VAL A 192 -3.49 -1.26 -10.93
CA VAL A 192 -3.06 -0.03 -11.62
C VAL A 192 -1.68 0.48 -11.19
N ARG A 193 -0.87 -0.35 -10.52
CA ARG A 193 0.45 0.05 -10.01
C ARG A 193 1.47 0.24 -11.13
N ALA A 194 1.49 -0.67 -12.12
CA ALA A 194 2.34 -0.55 -13.29
C ALA A 194 1.88 0.63 -14.16
N LEU A 195 0.56 0.80 -14.34
CA LEU A 195 -0.02 1.93 -15.06
C LEU A 195 0.42 3.28 -14.44
N SER A 196 0.36 3.40 -13.12
CA SER A 196 0.86 4.58 -12.41
C SER A 196 2.35 4.84 -12.66
N ARG A 197 3.17 3.78 -12.72
CA ARG A 197 4.61 3.89 -13.04
C ARG A 197 4.85 4.35 -14.48
N GLN A 198 4.03 3.90 -15.43
CA GLN A 198 4.13 4.38 -16.82
C GLN A 198 3.80 5.87 -16.91
N PHE A 199 2.75 6.34 -16.23
CA PHE A 199 2.45 7.77 -16.15
C PHE A 199 3.57 8.58 -15.50
N ALA A 200 4.18 8.08 -14.43
CA ALA A 200 5.35 8.71 -13.81
C ALA A 200 6.53 8.82 -14.81
N THR A 201 6.73 7.80 -15.67
CA THR A 201 7.77 7.84 -16.70
C THR A 201 7.48 8.89 -17.76
N LEU A 202 6.24 9.00 -18.24
CA LEU A 202 5.79 10.06 -19.13
C LEU A 202 6.03 11.45 -18.51
N CYS A 203 5.56 11.65 -17.27
CA CYS A 203 5.70 12.92 -16.57
C CYS A 203 7.17 13.32 -16.39
N ARG A 204 8.05 12.38 -16.03
CA ARG A 204 9.50 12.66 -15.90
C ARG A 204 10.12 13.13 -17.21
N LYS A 205 9.76 12.51 -18.36
CA LYS A 205 10.27 12.94 -19.68
C LYS A 205 9.78 14.33 -20.05
N VAL A 206 8.50 14.62 -19.78
CA VAL A 206 7.92 15.95 -20.04
C VAL A 206 8.55 17.00 -19.12
N ALA A 207 8.70 16.71 -17.84
CA ALA A 207 9.34 17.61 -16.87
C ALA A 207 10.79 17.92 -17.29
N ARG A 208 11.54 16.89 -17.74
CA ARG A 208 12.90 17.09 -18.28
C ARG A 208 12.90 17.99 -19.52
N ALA A 209 12.01 17.75 -20.50
CA ALA A 209 11.93 18.58 -21.69
C ALA A 209 11.65 20.04 -21.35
N ARG A 210 10.75 20.28 -20.38
CA ARG A 210 10.44 21.62 -19.88
C ARG A 210 11.66 22.28 -19.23
N ALA A 211 12.38 21.56 -18.39
CA ALA A 211 13.57 22.07 -17.69
C ALA A 211 14.73 22.38 -18.64
N THR A 212 14.82 21.68 -19.80
CA THR A 212 15.86 21.91 -20.82
C THR A 212 15.49 22.95 -21.87
N GLY A 213 14.47 23.78 -21.60
CA GLY A 213 14.09 24.91 -22.46
C GLY A 213 13.18 24.55 -23.62
N ASN A 214 12.52 23.41 -23.61
CA ASN A 214 11.52 22.99 -24.59
C ASN A 214 10.11 22.86 -23.95
N PRO A 215 9.45 23.95 -23.54
CA PRO A 215 8.19 23.95 -22.80
C PRO A 215 6.96 23.78 -23.70
N ARG A 216 6.99 22.81 -24.62
CA ARG A 216 5.83 22.54 -25.48
C ARG A 216 4.81 21.66 -24.74
N ARG A 217 3.55 21.76 -25.14
CA ARG A 217 2.51 20.82 -24.73
C ARG A 217 2.80 19.44 -25.33
N HIS A 218 2.69 18.41 -24.51
CA HIS A 218 2.83 17.03 -24.92
C HIS A 218 1.45 16.35 -24.93
N ALA A 219 1.08 15.77 -26.05
CA ALA A 219 -0.13 15.00 -26.22
C ALA A 219 0.20 13.77 -27.09
N PRO A 220 0.97 12.80 -26.53
CA PRO A 220 1.40 11.64 -27.30
C PRO A 220 0.21 10.81 -27.76
N THR A 221 0.26 10.38 -29.02
CA THR A 221 -0.67 9.40 -29.58
C THR A 221 -0.17 7.97 -29.26
N PRO A 222 -1.01 6.92 -29.45
CA PRO A 222 -0.57 5.53 -29.27
C PRO A 222 0.69 5.16 -30.05
N ALA A 223 0.85 5.70 -31.25
CA ALA A 223 2.03 5.46 -32.10
C ALA A 223 3.32 6.11 -31.56
N GLN A 224 3.20 7.19 -30.79
CA GLN A 224 4.33 7.92 -30.22
C GLN A 224 4.72 7.43 -28.82
N LEU A 225 3.99 6.48 -28.24
CA LEU A 225 4.27 5.97 -26.89
C LEU A 225 5.67 5.36 -26.77
N GLU A 226 6.19 4.75 -27.84
CA GLU A 226 7.54 4.18 -27.84
C GLU A 226 8.63 5.23 -27.59
N ASP A 227 8.46 6.46 -28.04
CA ASP A 227 9.39 7.57 -27.77
C ASP A 227 9.46 7.89 -26.27
N TYR A 228 8.37 7.64 -25.55
CA TYR A 228 8.25 7.95 -24.12
C TYR A 228 8.49 6.74 -23.22
N LEU A 229 7.99 5.57 -23.58
CA LEU A 229 7.98 4.40 -22.71
C LEU A 229 8.95 3.29 -23.15
N GLY A 230 9.54 3.43 -24.35
CA GLY A 230 10.33 2.37 -24.98
C GLY A 230 9.45 1.37 -25.74
N HIS A 231 10.06 0.25 -26.14
CA HIS A 231 9.33 -0.78 -26.89
C HIS A 231 8.14 -1.33 -26.10
N ARG A 232 7.11 -1.74 -26.84
CA ARG A 232 5.96 -2.44 -26.25
C ARG A 232 6.44 -3.70 -25.54
N LEU A 233 5.82 -4.00 -24.43
CA LEU A 233 6.16 -5.18 -23.62
C LEU A 233 5.33 -6.39 -24.04
N TYR A 234 4.16 -6.14 -24.68
CA TYR A 234 3.16 -7.15 -25.07
C TYR A 234 2.57 -6.82 -26.45
#